data_f50142f0aa9478a3cbe2a49787bd1203
#
_entry.id   f50142f0aa9478a3cbe2a49787bd1203
#
_cell.length_a   1.000
_cell.length_b   1.000
_cell.length_c   1.000
_cell.angle_alpha   90.00
_cell.angle_beta   90.00
_cell.angle_gamma   90.00
#
_symmetry.space_group_name_H-M   'P 1'
#
loop_
_entity.id
_entity.type
_entity.pdbx_description
1 polymer ?
#
loop_
_entity_poly.entity_id
_entity_poly.type
_entity_poly.pdbx_seq_one_letter_code
_entity_poly.pdbx_strand_id
1 'polypeptide(L)'
;MNFLEKLSRKNIYIYIFSKYLYQNYFYKFFFEEEFKILKYIQNRKKRVILDIGSNSGVSAKSIRLFNKYNKIISFEPNKNLASKLLETKKKITNFNFFLYGALNKRKKINLFVPFFSNFSLDSLASIKLSYVFDSLKRGIFQKNLSKFVKIKKILCSFKPLDDYKFKPFFIKIDTEGSEHLVLEGLKKTLKKYKPVVMIEKNDINFFLIKKKLKKINYEIYSFRKEKLDKYYFKKKEHLNLICINKNERELVKTFF
;
A
#
# COMPACT_ATOMS: atom_id res chain seq x y z
N MET A 1 17.18 -2.57 -10.33
CA MET A 1 16.15 -2.81 -11.35
C MET A 1 16.49 -4.11 -12.07
N ASN A 2 15.69 -5.17 -11.85
CA ASN A 2 15.95 -6.50 -12.38
C ASN A 2 15.75 -6.57 -13.91
N PHE A 3 16.45 -7.53 -14.58
CA PHE A 3 16.35 -7.81 -16.02
C PHE A 3 14.88 -7.97 -16.48
N LEU A 4 14.03 -8.65 -15.68
CA LEU A 4 12.59 -8.81 -15.92
C LEU A 4 11.84 -7.47 -15.93
N GLU A 5 12.20 -6.52 -15.08
CA GLU A 5 11.64 -5.15 -15.13
C GLU A 5 12.02 -4.40 -16.41
N LYS A 6 13.25 -4.59 -16.91
CA LYS A 6 13.67 -3.98 -18.19
C LYS A 6 12.95 -4.59 -19.39
N LEU A 7 12.77 -5.91 -19.41
CA LEU A 7 12.01 -6.61 -20.45
C LEU A 7 10.51 -6.25 -20.41
N SER A 8 9.93 -6.21 -19.22
CA SER A 8 8.52 -5.86 -19.03
C SER A 8 8.19 -4.45 -19.48
N ARG A 9 9.17 -3.53 -19.45
CA ARG A 9 8.99 -2.15 -19.95
C ARG A 9 8.89 -2.05 -21.47
N LYS A 10 9.37 -3.07 -22.20
CA LYS A 10 9.33 -3.09 -23.67
C LYS A 10 8.11 -3.84 -24.22
N ASN A 11 7.52 -4.75 -23.43
CA ASN A 11 6.40 -5.56 -23.88
C ASN A 11 5.35 -5.72 -22.77
N ILE A 12 4.13 -5.23 -23.03
CA ILE A 12 3.02 -5.26 -22.07
C ILE A 12 2.59 -6.68 -21.71
N TYR A 13 2.67 -7.63 -22.63
CA TYR A 13 2.31 -9.03 -22.36
C TYR A 13 3.30 -9.68 -21.40
N ILE A 14 4.59 -9.36 -21.53
CA ILE A 14 5.62 -9.78 -20.56
C ILE A 14 5.34 -9.17 -19.19
N TYR A 15 4.93 -7.89 -19.15
CA TYR A 15 4.54 -7.24 -17.89
C TYR A 15 3.34 -7.94 -17.24
N ILE A 16 2.27 -8.21 -17.99
CA ILE A 16 1.07 -8.88 -17.49
C ILE A 16 1.41 -10.27 -16.98
N PHE A 17 2.20 -11.03 -17.75
CA PHE A 17 2.63 -12.36 -17.36
C PHE A 17 3.54 -12.36 -16.14
N SER A 18 4.53 -11.48 -16.08
CA SER A 18 5.42 -11.34 -14.92
C SER A 18 4.65 -10.92 -13.66
N LYS A 19 3.65 -10.02 -13.81
CA LYS A 19 2.75 -9.64 -12.73
C LYS A 19 1.90 -10.81 -12.24
N TYR A 20 1.37 -11.64 -13.14
CA TYR A 20 0.63 -12.85 -12.78
C TYR A 20 1.51 -13.81 -11.99
N LEU A 21 2.72 -14.09 -12.46
CA LEU A 21 3.69 -14.97 -11.79
C LEU A 21 4.06 -14.41 -10.41
N TYR A 22 4.32 -13.10 -10.31
CA TYR A 22 4.61 -12.44 -9.04
C TYR A 22 3.46 -12.60 -8.04
N GLN A 23 2.24 -12.30 -8.46
CA GLN A 23 1.06 -12.34 -7.58
C GLN A 23 0.75 -13.75 -7.05
N ASN A 24 1.06 -14.79 -7.81
CA ASN A 24 0.70 -16.17 -7.48
C ASN A 24 1.83 -16.99 -6.86
N TYR A 25 3.09 -16.77 -7.30
CA TYR A 25 4.20 -17.65 -6.96
C TYR A 25 5.39 -16.90 -6.35
N PHE A 26 5.81 -15.79 -6.93
CA PHE A 26 7.07 -15.14 -6.60
C PHE A 26 6.99 -14.12 -5.48
N TYR A 27 5.82 -13.76 -4.97
CA TYR A 27 5.69 -12.84 -3.83
C TYR A 27 6.46 -13.30 -2.58
N LYS A 28 6.76 -14.60 -2.46
CA LYS A 28 7.56 -15.16 -1.35
C LYS A 28 9.04 -14.81 -1.43
N PHE A 29 9.54 -14.54 -2.63
CA PHE A 29 10.96 -14.26 -2.90
C PHE A 29 11.22 -12.80 -3.24
N PHE A 30 10.26 -12.14 -3.87
CA PHE A 30 10.36 -10.76 -4.37
C PHE A 30 9.29 -9.87 -3.71
N PHE A 31 9.38 -9.69 -2.40
CA PHE A 31 8.54 -8.77 -1.63
C PHE A 31 9.30 -7.46 -1.37
N GLU A 32 8.56 -6.42 -1.02
CA GLU A 32 9.11 -5.16 -0.57
C GLU A 32 9.86 -5.37 0.75
N GLU A 33 11.12 -4.99 0.80
CA GLU A 33 12.02 -5.27 1.93
C GLU A 33 11.47 -4.70 3.24
N GLU A 34 10.73 -3.60 3.15
CA GLU A 34 10.15 -2.91 4.30
C GLU A 34 9.16 -3.76 5.09
N PHE A 35 8.54 -4.81 4.50
CA PHE A 35 7.70 -5.76 5.25
C PHE A 35 8.48 -6.54 6.31
N LYS A 36 9.80 -6.66 6.17
CA LYS A 36 10.63 -7.32 7.18
C LYS A 36 10.60 -6.62 8.53
N ILE A 37 10.21 -5.33 8.59
CA ILE A 37 10.05 -4.60 9.85
C ILE A 37 9.09 -5.34 10.81
N LEU A 38 8.13 -6.09 10.28
CA LEU A 38 7.18 -6.88 11.09
C LEU A 38 7.85 -7.94 11.99
N LYS A 39 9.07 -8.39 11.67
CA LYS A 39 9.84 -9.29 12.52
C LYS A 39 10.27 -8.62 13.83
N TYR A 40 10.47 -7.32 13.79
CA TYR A 40 11.04 -6.53 14.88
C TYR A 40 9.97 -5.81 15.71
N ILE A 41 8.73 -5.75 15.23
CA ILE A 41 7.63 -5.17 15.99
C ILE A 41 7.18 -6.17 17.03
N GLN A 42 7.20 -5.75 18.31
CA GLN A 42 6.69 -6.58 19.41
C GLN A 42 5.25 -7.05 19.12
N ASN A 43 5.06 -8.36 19.16
CA ASN A 43 3.78 -8.97 18.84
C ASN A 43 2.72 -8.61 19.90
N ARG A 44 1.68 -7.91 19.48
CA ARG A 44 0.53 -7.57 20.32
C ARG A 44 -0.65 -8.48 19.95
N LYS A 45 -0.73 -9.66 20.53
CA LYS A 45 -1.64 -10.79 20.20
C LYS A 45 -3.12 -10.40 19.94
N LYS A 46 -3.65 -9.38 20.60
CA LYS A 46 -5.05 -8.93 20.43
C LYS A 46 -5.24 -7.76 19.46
N ARG A 47 -4.20 -7.34 18.75
CA ARG A 47 -4.27 -6.22 17.78
C ARG A 47 -4.28 -6.72 16.35
N VAL A 48 -4.73 -5.87 15.44
CA VAL A 48 -4.87 -6.19 14.01
C VAL A 48 -3.82 -5.48 13.17
N ILE A 49 -3.64 -5.95 11.95
CA ILE A 49 -2.92 -5.29 10.87
C ILE A 49 -3.94 -4.73 9.90
N LEU A 50 -3.82 -3.46 9.54
CA LEU A 50 -4.62 -2.85 8.47
C LEU A 50 -3.76 -2.75 7.21
N ASP A 51 -4.31 -3.20 6.08
CA ASP A 51 -3.69 -3.16 4.76
C ASP A 51 -4.59 -2.34 3.84
N ILE A 52 -4.23 -1.07 3.61
CA ILE A 52 -5.04 -0.07 2.92
C ILE A 52 -4.51 0.14 1.52
N GLY A 53 -5.35 -0.14 0.51
CA GLY A 53 -4.95 -0.24 -0.89
C GLY A 53 -4.35 -1.63 -1.18
N SER A 54 -5.10 -2.68 -0.82
CA SER A 54 -4.57 -4.05 -0.91
C SER A 54 -4.50 -4.61 -2.32
N ASN A 55 -5.12 -3.95 -3.29
CA ASN A 55 -5.16 -4.41 -4.68
C ASN A 55 -5.60 -5.90 -4.74
N SER A 56 -4.81 -6.77 -5.34
CA SER A 56 -5.07 -8.22 -5.44
C SER A 56 -4.72 -9.02 -4.16
N GLY A 57 -4.36 -8.34 -3.06
CA GLY A 57 -4.01 -8.97 -1.78
C GLY A 57 -2.56 -9.47 -1.68
N VAL A 58 -1.67 -9.04 -2.58
CA VAL A 58 -0.24 -9.43 -2.51
C VAL A 58 0.42 -8.87 -1.26
N SER A 59 0.11 -7.63 -0.88
CA SER A 59 0.58 -7.03 0.38
C SER A 59 0.19 -7.86 1.60
N ALA A 60 -1.06 -8.34 1.67
CA ALA A 60 -1.51 -9.21 2.75
C ALA A 60 -0.73 -10.54 2.79
N LYS A 61 -0.43 -11.13 1.62
CA LYS A 61 0.41 -12.32 1.52
C LYS A 61 1.84 -12.04 2.01
N SER A 62 2.43 -10.91 1.62
CA SER A 62 3.76 -10.48 2.08
C SER A 62 3.80 -10.22 3.59
N ILE A 63 2.78 -9.55 4.14
CA ILE A 63 2.61 -9.37 5.58
C ILE A 63 2.60 -10.72 6.31
N ARG A 64 1.89 -11.73 5.75
CA ARG A 64 1.77 -13.05 6.36
C ARG A 64 3.10 -13.82 6.43
N LEU A 65 4.06 -13.53 5.56
CA LEU A 65 5.41 -14.11 5.65
C LEU A 65 6.13 -13.74 6.95
N PHE A 66 5.89 -12.53 7.46
CA PHE A 66 6.58 -11.98 8.64
C PHE A 66 5.71 -11.90 9.89
N ASN A 67 4.40 -12.02 9.75
CA ASN A 67 3.46 -12.06 10.86
C ASN A 67 2.45 -13.20 10.67
N LYS A 68 2.63 -14.29 11.41
CA LYS A 68 1.85 -15.54 11.23
C LYS A 68 0.46 -15.49 11.87
N TYR A 69 0.22 -14.68 12.90
CA TYR A 69 -0.92 -14.88 13.79
C TYR A 69 -1.95 -13.75 13.79
N ASN A 70 -1.53 -12.49 13.65
CA ASN A 70 -2.45 -11.38 13.78
C ASN A 70 -3.45 -11.34 12.62
N LYS A 71 -4.66 -10.88 12.92
CA LYS A 71 -5.69 -10.67 11.91
C LYS A 71 -5.26 -9.55 10.97
N ILE A 72 -5.29 -9.83 9.67
CA ILE A 72 -5.08 -8.83 8.60
C ILE A 72 -6.44 -8.42 8.08
N ILE A 73 -6.68 -7.12 7.99
CA ILE A 73 -7.91 -6.53 7.45
C ILE A 73 -7.51 -5.61 6.30
N SER A 74 -7.86 -6.01 5.09
CA SER A 74 -7.55 -5.27 3.87
C SER A 74 -8.72 -4.41 3.40
N PHE A 75 -8.41 -3.27 2.78
CA PHE A 75 -9.36 -2.34 2.20
C PHE A 75 -9.00 -2.07 0.75
N GLU A 76 -9.94 -2.34 -0.16
CA GLU A 76 -9.76 -2.17 -1.59
C GLU A 76 -11.05 -1.60 -2.22
N PRO A 77 -11.02 -0.40 -2.83
CA PRO A 77 -12.22 0.18 -3.43
C PRO A 77 -12.66 -0.49 -4.73
N ASN A 78 -11.72 -1.07 -5.50
CA ASN A 78 -12.01 -1.69 -6.78
C ASN A 78 -12.71 -3.04 -6.63
N LYS A 79 -14.03 -3.05 -6.81
CA LYS A 79 -14.85 -4.26 -6.69
C LYS A 79 -14.46 -5.36 -7.68
N ASN A 80 -13.82 -5.03 -8.80
CA ASN A 80 -13.37 -6.00 -9.79
C ASN A 80 -12.25 -6.91 -9.25
N LEU A 81 -11.64 -6.55 -8.13
CA LEU A 81 -10.60 -7.34 -7.46
C LEU A 81 -11.16 -8.32 -6.41
N ALA A 82 -12.49 -8.37 -6.25
CA ALA A 82 -13.14 -9.21 -5.24
C ALA A 82 -12.74 -10.71 -5.36
N SER A 83 -12.72 -11.26 -6.58
CA SER A 83 -12.33 -12.66 -6.82
C SER A 83 -10.90 -12.93 -6.36
N LYS A 84 -9.94 -12.04 -6.68
CA LYS A 84 -8.54 -12.16 -6.27
C LYS A 84 -8.37 -12.07 -4.75
N LEU A 85 -9.14 -11.20 -4.09
CA LEU A 85 -9.13 -11.07 -2.64
C LEU A 85 -9.77 -12.30 -1.96
N LEU A 86 -10.81 -12.90 -2.55
CA LEU A 86 -11.36 -14.18 -2.10
C LEU A 86 -10.37 -15.33 -2.22
N GLU A 87 -9.62 -15.40 -3.33
CA GLU A 87 -8.52 -16.37 -3.49
C GLU A 87 -7.42 -16.16 -2.43
N THR A 88 -7.08 -14.90 -2.14
CA THR A 88 -6.12 -14.59 -1.08
C THR A 88 -6.66 -15.04 0.29
N LYS A 89 -7.96 -14.86 0.54
CA LYS A 89 -8.62 -15.32 1.78
C LYS A 89 -8.57 -16.85 1.94
N LYS A 90 -8.60 -17.59 0.85
CA LYS A 90 -8.43 -19.06 0.87
C LYS A 90 -6.99 -19.49 1.16
N LYS A 91 -6.00 -18.67 0.77
CA LYS A 91 -4.57 -18.99 0.86
C LYS A 91 -3.90 -18.60 2.18
N ILE A 92 -4.43 -17.59 2.87
CA ILE A 92 -3.86 -17.10 4.12
C ILE A 92 -4.89 -17.08 5.25
N THR A 93 -4.50 -17.55 6.41
CA THR A 93 -5.34 -17.61 7.61
C THR A 93 -5.52 -16.22 8.24
N ASN A 94 -6.56 -16.03 9.03
CA ASN A 94 -6.85 -14.76 9.75
C ASN A 94 -6.84 -13.53 8.85
N PHE A 95 -7.35 -13.66 7.61
CA PHE A 95 -7.47 -12.58 6.64
C PHE A 95 -8.94 -12.24 6.40
N ASN A 96 -9.24 -10.96 6.35
CA ASN A 96 -10.53 -10.45 5.90
C ASN A 96 -10.32 -9.19 5.06
N PHE A 97 -11.28 -8.85 4.21
CA PHE A 97 -11.23 -7.67 3.38
C PHE A 97 -12.57 -6.97 3.25
N PHE A 98 -12.51 -5.69 2.88
CA PHE A 98 -13.67 -4.87 2.59
C PHE A 98 -13.51 -4.20 1.23
N LEU A 99 -14.58 -4.21 0.43
CA LEU A 99 -14.62 -3.60 -0.90
C LEU A 99 -15.04 -2.12 -0.82
N TYR A 100 -14.30 -1.36 -0.06
CA TYR A 100 -14.33 0.10 -0.03
C TYR A 100 -12.95 0.66 0.32
N GLY A 101 -12.68 1.88 -0.14
CA GLY A 101 -11.42 2.56 0.16
C GLY A 101 -11.47 3.36 1.46
N ALA A 102 -10.29 3.72 1.95
CA ALA A 102 -10.13 4.60 3.08
C ALA A 102 -9.88 6.04 2.63
N LEU A 103 -10.61 6.99 3.20
CA LEU A 103 -10.40 8.43 3.04
C LEU A 103 -10.79 9.18 4.33
N ASN A 104 -10.72 10.51 4.28
CA ASN A 104 -11.10 11.38 5.40
C ASN A 104 -12.62 11.62 5.56
N LYS A 105 -13.40 11.28 4.54
CA LYS A 105 -14.87 11.48 4.52
C LYS A 105 -15.57 10.31 3.83
N ARG A 106 -16.82 10.06 4.23
CA ARG A 106 -17.69 9.11 3.52
C ARG A 106 -18.13 9.72 2.21
N LYS A 107 -17.83 9.07 1.10
CA LYS A 107 -18.26 9.48 -0.24
C LYS A 107 -18.12 8.38 -1.27
N LYS A 108 -18.83 8.54 -2.39
CA LYS A 108 -18.64 7.76 -3.60
C LYS A 108 -17.81 8.58 -4.58
N ILE A 109 -16.74 8.01 -5.12
CA ILE A 109 -15.80 8.67 -6.04
C ILE A 109 -15.47 7.70 -7.17
N ASN A 110 -15.25 8.24 -8.36
CA ASN A 110 -14.72 7.46 -9.47
C ASN A 110 -13.26 7.11 -9.21
N LEU A 111 -12.97 5.82 -9.24
CA LEU A 111 -11.63 5.28 -9.36
C LEU A 111 -11.32 5.17 -10.85
N PHE A 112 -10.23 5.79 -11.29
CA PHE A 112 -9.75 5.73 -12.67
C PHE A 112 -8.80 4.55 -12.82
N VAL A 113 -9.24 3.54 -13.58
CA VAL A 113 -8.47 2.31 -13.80
C VAL A 113 -8.02 2.26 -15.25
N PRO A 114 -6.71 2.27 -15.53
CA PRO A 114 -6.21 2.12 -16.89
C PRO A 114 -6.32 0.67 -17.35
N PHE A 115 -6.66 0.50 -18.63
CA PHE A 115 -6.77 -0.79 -19.31
C PHE A 115 -5.94 -0.78 -20.58
N PHE A 116 -5.19 -1.83 -20.79
CA PHE A 116 -4.58 -2.14 -22.07
C PHE A 116 -5.33 -3.32 -22.67
N SER A 117 -6.03 -3.08 -23.81
CA SER A 117 -6.99 -4.07 -24.33
C SER A 117 -7.97 -4.49 -23.22
N ASN A 118 -8.07 -5.78 -22.92
CA ASN A 118 -8.92 -6.32 -21.86
C ASN A 118 -8.22 -6.46 -20.49
N PHE A 119 -6.95 -6.10 -20.38
CA PHE A 119 -6.19 -6.23 -19.14
C PHE A 119 -6.23 -4.96 -18.31
N SER A 120 -6.66 -5.07 -17.06
CA SER A 120 -6.62 -3.96 -16.11
C SER A 120 -5.22 -3.77 -15.53
N LEU A 121 -4.79 -2.52 -15.48
CA LEU A 121 -3.54 -2.11 -14.84
C LEU A 121 -3.85 -1.60 -13.42
N ASP A 122 -4.46 -2.45 -12.60
CA ASP A 122 -5.02 -2.12 -11.29
C ASP A 122 -4.01 -1.45 -10.33
N SER A 123 -2.71 -1.74 -10.47
CA SER A 123 -1.66 -1.11 -9.67
C SER A 123 -1.41 0.36 -10.01
N LEU A 124 -2.02 0.88 -11.07
CA LEU A 124 -1.93 2.28 -11.48
C LEU A 124 -3.27 3.00 -11.27
N ALA A 125 -4.25 2.33 -10.65
CA ALA A 125 -5.57 2.89 -10.42
C ALA A 125 -5.52 3.96 -9.32
N SER A 126 -6.13 5.13 -9.56
CA SER A 126 -6.16 6.23 -8.61
C SER A 126 -7.51 6.96 -8.66
N ILE A 127 -7.86 7.64 -7.57
CA ILE A 127 -8.97 8.59 -7.53
C ILE A 127 -8.63 9.93 -8.22
N LYS A 128 -7.37 10.12 -8.59
CA LYS A 128 -6.87 11.30 -9.31
C LYS A 128 -6.45 10.91 -10.72
N LEU A 129 -7.15 11.40 -11.72
CA LEU A 129 -6.85 11.10 -13.12
C LEU A 129 -5.43 11.56 -13.52
N SER A 130 -5.00 12.73 -13.03
CA SER A 130 -3.63 13.23 -13.26
C SER A 130 -2.57 12.26 -12.76
N TYR A 131 -2.79 11.65 -11.59
CA TYR A 131 -1.87 10.67 -11.02
C TYR A 131 -1.75 9.41 -11.90
N VAL A 132 -2.87 8.94 -12.46
CA VAL A 132 -2.86 7.81 -13.42
C VAL A 132 -1.99 8.14 -14.64
N PHE A 133 -2.17 9.33 -15.22
CA PHE A 133 -1.35 9.76 -16.37
C PHE A 133 0.14 9.90 -16.00
N ASP A 134 0.45 10.47 -14.84
CA ASP A 134 1.83 10.59 -14.37
C ASP A 134 2.47 9.22 -14.11
N SER A 135 1.71 8.27 -13.60
CA SER A 135 2.17 6.91 -13.37
C SER A 135 2.38 6.15 -14.68
N LEU A 136 1.51 6.34 -15.66
CA LEU A 136 1.69 5.80 -17.01
C LEU A 136 2.93 6.36 -17.70
N LYS A 137 3.22 7.67 -17.56
CA LYS A 137 4.41 8.33 -18.13
C LYS A 137 5.71 7.89 -17.44
N ARG A 138 5.69 7.75 -16.11
CA ARG A 138 6.87 7.33 -15.32
C ARG A 138 7.16 5.85 -15.42
N GLY A 139 6.13 5.09 -15.71
CA GLY A 139 6.14 3.63 -15.62
C GLY A 139 6.68 2.95 -16.88
N ILE A 140 6.22 1.77 -17.03
CA ILE A 140 6.61 0.67 -17.91
C ILE A 140 6.38 0.98 -19.39
N PHE A 141 5.58 2.03 -19.68
CA PHE A 141 5.10 2.26 -21.05
C PHE A 141 5.96 3.30 -21.78
N GLN A 142 6.61 2.90 -22.86
CA GLN A 142 7.15 3.85 -23.83
C GLN A 142 6.03 4.76 -24.35
N LYS A 143 6.37 5.99 -24.76
CA LYS A 143 5.44 7.03 -25.24
C LYS A 143 4.36 6.53 -26.21
N ASN A 144 4.66 5.48 -26.98
CA ASN A 144 3.73 4.92 -27.98
C ASN A 144 2.66 3.99 -27.40
N LEU A 145 2.90 3.33 -26.27
CA LEU A 145 1.93 2.40 -25.66
C LEU A 145 0.82 3.11 -24.87
N SER A 146 1.08 4.32 -24.39
CA SER A 146 0.06 5.13 -23.70
C SER A 146 -1.15 5.45 -24.56
N LYS A 147 -0.98 5.50 -25.91
CA LYS A 147 -2.07 5.72 -26.88
C LYS A 147 -3.10 4.59 -26.91
N PHE A 148 -2.72 3.37 -26.50
CA PHE A 148 -3.60 2.20 -26.48
C PHE A 148 -4.23 1.93 -25.11
N VAL A 149 -3.94 2.78 -24.11
CA VAL A 149 -4.51 2.64 -22.78
C VAL A 149 -5.83 3.38 -22.70
N LYS A 150 -6.91 2.63 -22.43
CA LYS A 150 -8.24 3.19 -22.13
C LYS A 150 -8.40 3.32 -20.62
N ILE A 151 -8.99 4.43 -20.14
CA ILE A 151 -9.27 4.64 -18.73
C ILE A 151 -10.75 4.41 -18.47
N LYS A 152 -11.06 3.42 -17.63
CA LYS A 152 -12.43 3.18 -17.15
C LYS A 152 -12.62 3.87 -15.79
N LYS A 153 -13.84 4.40 -15.59
CA LYS A 153 -14.28 4.97 -14.31
C LYS A 153 -15.10 3.94 -13.57
N ILE A 154 -14.71 3.61 -12.34
CA ILE A 154 -15.43 2.68 -11.47
C ILE A 154 -15.90 3.46 -10.25
N LEU A 155 -17.21 3.56 -10.04
CA LEU A 155 -17.74 4.24 -8.87
C LEU A 155 -17.50 3.40 -7.61
N CYS A 156 -16.67 3.91 -6.72
CA CYS A 156 -16.23 3.23 -5.51
C CYS A 156 -16.68 3.99 -4.26
N SER A 157 -16.96 3.25 -3.19
CA SER A 157 -17.27 3.81 -1.87
C SER A 157 -16.01 4.01 -1.05
N PHE A 158 -15.94 5.12 -0.35
CA PHE A 158 -14.84 5.46 0.57
C PHE A 158 -15.38 5.88 1.93
N LYS A 159 -14.62 5.56 3.00
CA LYS A 159 -15.02 5.85 4.38
C LYS A 159 -13.79 6.19 5.23
N PRO A 160 -13.93 7.02 6.29
CA PRO A 160 -12.91 7.13 7.33
C PRO A 160 -12.81 5.82 8.11
N LEU A 161 -11.59 5.36 8.38
CA LEU A 161 -11.43 4.14 9.19
C LEU A 161 -11.53 4.42 10.69
N ASP A 162 -11.48 5.68 11.12
CA ASP A 162 -11.84 6.09 12.49
C ASP A 162 -13.29 5.79 12.87
N ASP A 163 -14.17 5.56 11.88
CA ASP A 163 -15.57 5.12 12.10
C ASP A 163 -15.65 3.68 12.67
N TYR A 164 -14.54 2.93 12.60
CA TYR A 164 -14.45 1.56 13.07
C TYR A 164 -13.54 1.49 14.30
N LYS A 165 -13.87 0.60 15.22
CA LYS A 165 -13.09 0.43 16.47
C LYS A 165 -11.93 -0.56 16.28
N PHE A 166 -11.17 -0.46 15.19
CA PHE A 166 -9.98 -1.27 15.00
C PHE A 166 -8.88 -0.88 15.99
N LYS A 167 -8.13 -1.87 16.47
CA LYS A 167 -6.98 -1.69 17.37
C LYS A 167 -5.69 -2.10 16.62
N PRO A 168 -5.20 -1.33 15.64
CA PRO A 168 -4.04 -1.73 14.87
C PRO A 168 -2.74 -1.57 15.66
N PHE A 169 -1.76 -2.44 15.38
CA PHE A 169 -0.37 -2.25 15.77
C PHE A 169 0.53 -1.98 14.56
N PHE A 170 0.06 -2.33 13.37
CA PHE A 170 0.71 -2.05 12.09
C PHE A 170 -0.35 -1.64 11.06
N ILE A 171 -0.02 -0.65 10.24
CA ILE A 171 -0.86 -0.18 9.13
C ILE A 171 0.02 -0.02 7.89
N LYS A 172 -0.34 -0.68 6.77
CA LYS A 172 0.19 -0.36 5.45
C LYS A 172 -0.76 0.60 4.74
N ILE A 173 -0.24 1.64 4.12
CA ILE A 173 -0.99 2.61 3.31
C ILE A 173 -0.32 2.75 1.95
N ASP A 174 -1.05 2.36 0.90
CA ASP A 174 -0.63 2.43 -0.48
C ASP A 174 -1.88 2.65 -1.34
N THR A 175 -2.19 3.90 -1.61
CA THR A 175 -3.45 4.33 -2.21
C THR A 175 -3.28 5.22 -3.44
N GLU A 176 -2.08 5.13 -4.03
CA GLU A 176 -1.79 5.74 -5.32
C GLU A 176 -2.17 7.24 -5.37
N GLY A 177 -1.64 7.99 -4.38
CA GLY A 177 -1.74 9.43 -4.32
C GLY A 177 -2.80 10.01 -3.37
N SER A 178 -3.44 9.19 -2.54
CA SER A 178 -4.41 9.66 -1.52
C SER A 178 -3.99 9.40 -0.07
N GLU A 179 -2.74 9.01 0.19
CA GLU A 179 -2.18 8.62 1.50
C GLU A 179 -2.43 9.68 2.58
N HIS A 180 -2.26 10.96 2.24
CA HIS A 180 -2.50 12.08 3.16
C HIS A 180 -3.96 12.20 3.60
N LEU A 181 -4.93 11.80 2.76
CA LEU A 181 -6.36 11.77 3.11
C LEU A 181 -6.69 10.54 3.97
N VAL A 182 -6.01 9.42 3.71
CA VAL A 182 -6.12 8.21 4.54
C VAL A 182 -5.65 8.50 5.97
N LEU A 183 -4.50 9.18 6.13
CA LEU A 183 -3.99 9.59 7.44
C LEU A 183 -4.97 10.50 8.20
N GLU A 184 -5.70 11.37 7.49
CA GLU A 184 -6.77 12.18 8.12
C GLU A 184 -7.92 11.30 8.63
N GLY A 185 -8.35 10.32 7.84
CA GLY A 185 -9.43 9.40 8.20
C GLY A 185 -9.04 8.37 9.27
N LEU A 186 -7.76 8.32 9.65
CA LEU A 186 -7.19 7.48 10.71
C LEU A 186 -6.67 8.29 11.91
N LYS A 187 -6.89 9.60 11.95
CA LYS A 187 -6.26 10.50 12.94
C LYS A 187 -6.51 10.08 14.39
N LYS A 188 -7.74 9.67 14.73
CA LYS A 188 -8.09 9.20 16.09
C LYS A 188 -7.40 7.87 16.40
N THR A 189 -7.44 6.94 15.45
CA THR A 189 -6.79 5.62 15.54
C THR A 189 -5.27 5.75 15.72
N LEU A 190 -4.61 6.60 14.93
CA LEU A 190 -3.18 6.87 15.02
C LEU A 190 -2.77 7.46 16.36
N LYS A 191 -3.55 8.44 16.88
CA LYS A 191 -3.29 9.05 18.20
C LYS A 191 -3.47 8.04 19.33
N LYS A 192 -4.54 7.22 19.27
CA LYS A 192 -4.92 6.31 20.35
C LYS A 192 -4.02 5.08 20.43
N TYR A 193 -3.78 4.42 19.30
CA TYR A 193 -3.11 3.11 19.27
C TYR A 193 -1.65 3.19 18.85
N LYS A 194 -1.23 4.31 18.27
CA LYS A 194 0.14 4.61 17.86
C LYS A 194 0.81 3.45 17.07
N PRO A 195 0.14 2.86 16.06
CA PRO A 195 0.68 1.76 15.29
C PRO A 195 1.95 2.19 14.54
N VAL A 196 2.81 1.23 14.21
CA VAL A 196 3.81 1.45 13.16
C VAL A 196 3.10 1.57 11.82
N VAL A 197 3.43 2.59 11.03
CA VAL A 197 2.81 2.82 9.71
C VAL A 197 3.86 2.66 8.62
N MET A 198 3.60 1.75 7.69
CA MET A 198 4.32 1.64 6.42
C MET A 198 3.50 2.38 5.36
N ILE A 199 4.09 3.37 4.73
CA ILE A 199 3.38 4.22 3.77
C ILE A 199 4.16 4.33 2.46
N GLU A 200 3.46 4.19 1.32
CA GLU A 200 4.07 4.39 0.03
C GLU A 200 4.65 5.80 -0.08
N LYS A 201 5.90 5.87 -0.54
CA LYS A 201 6.56 7.13 -0.79
C LYS A 201 6.03 7.75 -2.07
N ASN A 202 5.28 8.82 -1.91
CA ASN A 202 4.77 9.62 -2.99
C ASN A 202 5.35 11.03 -2.93
N ASP A 203 6.20 11.39 -3.90
CA ASP A 203 6.89 12.69 -3.90
C ASP A 203 5.91 13.87 -3.94
N ILE A 204 4.75 13.71 -4.59
CA ILE A 204 3.72 14.77 -4.70
C ILE A 204 3.07 15.06 -3.34
N ASN A 205 2.87 14.03 -2.51
CA ASN A 205 2.16 14.14 -1.23
C ASN A 205 3.09 14.14 -0.02
N PHE A 206 4.39 13.94 -0.20
CA PHE A 206 5.33 13.73 0.91
C PHE A 206 5.28 14.83 1.97
N PHE A 207 5.26 16.08 1.56
CA PHE A 207 5.21 17.20 2.52
C PHE A 207 3.90 17.24 3.30
N LEU A 208 2.78 16.89 2.68
CA LEU A 208 1.48 16.77 3.36
C LEU A 208 1.48 15.62 4.36
N ILE A 209 2.01 14.46 3.97
CA ILE A 209 2.19 13.29 4.84
C ILE A 209 3.05 13.65 6.03
N LYS A 210 4.24 14.23 5.80
CA LYS A 210 5.18 14.66 6.85
C LYS A 210 4.54 15.65 7.82
N LYS A 211 3.82 16.67 7.31
CA LYS A 211 3.13 17.65 8.13
C LYS A 211 2.07 17.01 9.04
N LYS A 212 1.28 16.05 8.51
CA LYS A 212 0.25 15.34 9.27
C LYS A 212 0.84 14.44 10.34
N LEU A 213 1.85 13.66 10.00
CA LEU A 213 2.54 12.76 10.92
C LEU A 213 3.23 13.52 12.06
N LYS A 214 3.90 14.65 11.74
CA LYS A 214 4.53 15.50 12.77
C LYS A 214 3.52 16.02 13.80
N LYS A 215 2.31 16.39 13.37
CA LYS A 215 1.22 16.89 14.26
C LYS A 215 0.72 15.84 15.27
N ILE A 216 1.01 14.55 15.05
CA ILE A 216 0.61 13.44 15.92
C ILE A 216 1.83 12.68 16.46
N ASN A 217 2.98 13.35 16.50
CA ASN A 217 4.22 12.90 17.11
C ASN A 217 4.84 11.65 16.44
N TYR A 218 4.70 11.50 15.11
CA TYR A 218 5.37 10.47 14.33
C TYR A 218 6.64 11.01 13.67
N GLU A 219 7.64 10.15 13.60
CA GLU A 219 8.86 10.34 12.81
C GLU A 219 8.88 9.36 11.64
N ILE A 220 9.61 9.75 10.59
CA ILE A 220 9.69 9.01 9.33
C ILE A 220 11.08 8.41 9.18
N TYR A 221 11.13 7.13 8.83
CA TYR A 221 12.34 6.35 8.64
C TYR A 221 12.31 5.63 7.30
N SER A 222 13.48 5.34 6.76
CA SER A 222 13.68 4.34 5.71
C SER A 222 14.10 3.03 6.36
N PHE A 223 13.69 1.91 5.78
CA PHE A 223 14.09 0.58 6.22
C PHE A 223 14.77 -0.14 5.04
N ARG A 224 16.05 -0.45 5.19
CA ARG A 224 16.84 -1.11 4.17
C ARG A 224 17.95 -1.95 4.78
N LYS A 225 18.21 -3.15 4.23
CA LYS A 225 19.21 -4.10 4.75
C LYS A 225 19.06 -4.32 6.25
N GLU A 226 17.79 -4.43 6.68
CA GLU A 226 17.40 -4.61 8.09
C GLU A 226 17.89 -3.49 9.03
N LYS A 227 18.14 -2.29 8.50
CA LYS A 227 18.45 -1.06 9.27
C LYS A 227 17.33 -0.04 9.13
N LEU A 228 17.11 0.69 10.20
CA LEU A 228 16.10 1.75 10.29
C LEU A 228 16.81 3.10 10.44
N ASP A 229 16.87 3.86 9.36
CA ASP A 229 17.53 5.16 9.33
C ASP A 229 16.51 6.29 9.28
N LYS A 230 16.76 7.40 9.99
CA LYS A 230 15.89 8.57 9.95
C LYS A 230 15.84 9.11 8.51
N TYR A 231 14.62 9.27 7.99
CA TYR A 231 14.44 9.67 6.61
C TYR A 231 14.51 11.17 6.43
N TYR A 232 15.50 11.61 5.65
CA TYR A 232 15.62 12.96 5.12
C TYR A 232 15.26 12.89 3.64
N PHE A 233 14.35 13.74 3.15
CA PHE A 233 13.85 13.69 1.78
C PHE A 233 14.98 13.55 0.74
N LYS A 234 15.06 12.36 0.14
CA LYS A 234 15.93 12.07 -1.01
C LYS A 234 15.06 11.54 -2.15
N LYS A 235 15.21 12.10 -3.34
CA LYS A 235 14.54 11.57 -4.54
C LYS A 235 15.09 10.16 -4.85
N LYS A 236 14.22 9.18 -5.06
CA LYS A 236 14.45 7.89 -5.75
C LYS A 236 14.89 6.64 -4.97
N GLU A 237 15.13 6.63 -3.67
CA GLU A 237 15.76 5.45 -3.06
C GLU A 237 14.83 4.45 -2.34
N HIS A 238 13.60 4.82 -2.01
CA HIS A 238 12.70 3.98 -1.23
C HIS A 238 11.30 3.94 -1.84
N LEU A 239 10.69 2.74 -1.86
CA LEU A 239 9.30 2.56 -2.28
C LEU A 239 8.37 2.90 -1.12
N ASN A 240 8.71 2.46 0.10
CA ASN A 240 7.91 2.69 1.30
C ASN A 240 8.75 3.34 2.40
N LEU A 241 8.05 4.06 3.27
CA LEU A 241 8.62 4.69 4.46
C LEU A 241 7.97 4.09 5.69
N ILE A 242 8.74 3.95 6.76
CA ILE A 242 8.27 3.48 8.06
C ILE A 242 8.08 4.68 8.97
N CYS A 243 6.87 4.83 9.52
CA CYS A 243 6.54 5.92 10.42
C CYS A 243 6.27 5.37 11.82
N ILE A 244 6.97 5.90 12.83
CA ILE A 244 6.94 5.43 14.20
C ILE A 244 6.61 6.60 15.12
N ASN A 245 5.65 6.40 16.03
CA ASN A 245 5.34 7.38 17.04
C ASN A 245 6.50 7.46 18.06
N LYS A 246 6.95 8.68 18.39
CA LYS A 246 8.08 8.89 19.29
C LYS A 246 7.91 8.22 20.67
N ASN A 247 6.68 8.14 21.16
CA ASN A 247 6.36 7.54 22.45
C ASN A 247 6.24 6.01 22.38
N GLU A 248 6.41 5.40 21.20
CA GLU A 248 6.29 3.95 20.98
C GLU A 248 7.52 3.36 20.28
N ARG A 249 8.67 4.01 20.38
CA ARG A 249 9.94 3.50 19.83
C ARG A 249 10.33 2.15 20.41
N GLU A 250 9.90 1.88 21.64
CA GLU A 250 10.06 0.55 22.24
C GLU A 250 9.43 -0.60 21.44
N LEU A 251 8.45 -0.30 20.57
CA LEU A 251 7.87 -1.32 19.69
C LEU A 251 8.90 -1.95 18.75
N VAL A 252 9.95 -1.21 18.46
CA VAL A 252 11.04 -1.59 17.56
C VAL A 252 12.39 -1.37 18.24
N LYS A 253 12.51 -1.80 19.51
CA LYS A 253 13.69 -1.62 20.40
C LYS A 253 15.02 -1.96 19.74
N THR A 254 15.03 -2.94 18.85
CA THR A 254 16.25 -3.41 18.19
C THR A 254 16.95 -2.31 17.37
N PHE A 255 16.28 -1.17 17.12
CA PHE A 255 16.79 -0.09 16.27
C PHE A 255 17.11 1.21 17.01
N PHE A 256 16.83 1.28 18.35
CA PHE A 256 17.03 2.47 19.17
C PHE A 256 17.84 2.18 20.43
#